data_f94a6bb24bab6facc7fd4fcd44c9e13c
#
_entry.id   f94a6bb24bab6facc7fd4fcd44c9e13c
#
_cell.length_a   1.000
_cell.length_b   1.000
_cell.length_c   1.000
_cell.angle_alpha   90.00
_cell.angle_beta   90.00
_cell.angle_gamma   90.00
#
_symmetry.space_group_name_H-M   'P 1'
#
loop_
_entity.id
_entity.type
_entity.pdbx_description
1 polymer ?
#
loop_
_entity_poly.entity_id
_entity_poly.type
_entity_poly.pdbx_seq_one_letter_code
_entity_poly.pdbx_strand_id
1 'polypeptide(L)'
;NHGSDENDKPSKNCQWKNNVRNFAALSGKKIKNKEILVYSFCSDNLGGDDWKIFWKKKDVKYQGTPKLEKRVEANHELIEKFINLGVPNNQIFISGHSCGGWLTMMFMAKYPNKIAGGISTHHACYGKLSTKYKVKKVGEEEALKKFKKKKPVASYFRTSQIKAISEAKNLPVLIFTHPKDPFDGLLSDWVEDIPGTERIVISEDFKINNKSCKRIGINNGERWTEPLTNGHWMSFGDCFQYYNSKILEFVQSKI
;
A
#
# COMPACT_ATOMS: atom_id res chain seq x y z
N ASN A 1 -7.25 -2.24 -0.93
CA ASN A 1 -7.17 -1.15 0.07
C ASN A 1 -6.67 0.13 -0.59
N HIS A 2 -7.29 1.27 -0.27
CA HIS A 2 -6.93 2.58 -0.79
C HIS A 2 -5.78 3.23 0.01
N GLY A 3 -5.16 4.26 -0.58
CA GLY A 3 -4.24 5.15 0.13
C GLY A 3 -4.96 6.04 1.16
N SER A 4 -4.21 6.86 1.89
CA SER A 4 -4.76 7.91 2.73
C SER A 4 -4.93 9.20 1.95
N ASP A 5 -5.99 9.96 2.26
CA ASP A 5 -6.15 11.35 1.84
C ASP A 5 -5.95 12.27 3.04
N GLU A 6 -5.25 13.38 2.87
CA GLU A 6 -4.98 14.36 3.93
C GLU A 6 -6.26 15.06 4.43
N ASN A 7 -7.35 14.99 3.66
CA ASN A 7 -8.63 15.64 3.96
C ASN A 7 -9.72 14.68 4.45
N ASP A 8 -9.37 13.65 5.15
CA ASP A 8 -10.18 12.55 5.71
C ASP A 8 -11.66 12.86 6.04
N LYS A 9 -12.42 13.30 5.04
CA LYS A 9 -13.88 13.22 5.12
C LYS A 9 -14.28 11.81 4.67
N PRO A 10 -14.91 11.04 5.54
CA PRO A 10 -15.20 9.62 5.32
C PRO A 10 -15.78 9.30 3.94
N SER A 11 -16.75 10.09 3.47
CA SER A 11 -17.46 9.89 2.21
C SER A 11 -16.58 9.97 0.94
N LYS A 12 -15.43 10.65 0.98
CA LYS A 12 -14.58 10.82 -0.21
C LYS A 12 -13.70 9.62 -0.50
N ASN A 13 -13.20 8.92 0.52
CA ASN A 13 -12.28 7.80 0.32
C ASN A 13 -12.95 6.58 -0.32
N CYS A 14 -14.22 6.32 -0.01
CA CYS A 14 -14.97 5.22 -0.62
C CYS A 14 -15.51 5.55 -2.00
N GLN A 15 -15.72 6.83 -2.29
CA GLN A 15 -16.09 7.31 -3.62
C GLN A 15 -14.89 7.38 -4.57
N TRP A 16 -13.67 7.25 -4.08
CA TRP A 16 -12.46 7.24 -4.90
C TRP A 16 -12.36 5.94 -5.71
N LYS A 17 -13.18 5.86 -6.74
CA LYS A 17 -13.22 4.76 -7.71
C LYS A 17 -11.87 4.55 -8.43
N ASN A 18 -10.95 5.49 -8.32
CA ASN A 18 -9.68 5.47 -9.05
C ASN A 18 -8.67 4.45 -8.47
N ASN A 19 -8.58 4.33 -7.15
CA ASN A 19 -7.63 3.42 -6.50
C ASN A 19 -7.96 1.94 -6.73
N VAL A 20 -9.20 1.65 -7.10
CA VAL A 20 -9.69 0.28 -7.31
C VAL A 20 -9.69 -0.08 -8.79
N ARG A 21 -9.75 0.91 -9.70
CA ARG A 21 -9.93 0.67 -11.13
C ARG A 21 -8.86 -0.21 -11.74
N ASN A 22 -7.62 -0.04 -11.32
CA ASN A 22 -6.52 -0.79 -11.92
C ASN A 22 -6.56 -2.26 -11.49
N PHE A 23 -6.78 -2.53 -10.21
CA PHE A 23 -7.06 -3.89 -9.75
C PHE A 23 -8.40 -4.41 -10.26
N ALA A 24 -9.41 -3.56 -10.40
CA ALA A 24 -10.70 -3.92 -11.02
C ALA A 24 -10.54 -4.43 -12.46
N ALA A 25 -9.51 -3.99 -13.18
CA ALA A 25 -9.18 -4.52 -14.50
C ALA A 25 -8.72 -5.99 -14.50
N LEU A 26 -8.42 -6.55 -13.33
CA LEU A 26 -8.15 -7.97 -13.15
C LEU A 26 -9.42 -8.80 -12.95
N SER A 27 -10.55 -8.17 -12.59
CA SER A 27 -11.82 -8.86 -12.39
C SER A 27 -12.29 -9.51 -13.69
N GLY A 28 -12.76 -10.75 -13.60
CA GLY A 28 -13.15 -11.55 -14.75
C GLY A 28 -12.00 -12.26 -15.47
N LYS A 29 -10.74 -11.94 -15.17
CA LYS A 29 -9.61 -12.73 -15.71
C LYS A 29 -9.55 -14.09 -15.03
N LYS A 30 -9.09 -15.10 -15.77
CA LYS A 30 -9.00 -16.47 -15.26
C LYS A 30 -7.55 -16.88 -15.01
N ILE A 31 -7.32 -17.54 -13.88
CA ILE A 31 -6.06 -18.21 -13.52
C ILE A 31 -6.40 -19.65 -13.13
N LYS A 32 -5.78 -20.65 -13.78
CA LYS A 32 -6.05 -22.07 -13.52
C LYS A 32 -7.56 -22.40 -13.47
N ASN A 33 -8.32 -21.87 -14.45
CA ASN A 33 -9.78 -22.02 -14.55
C ASN A 33 -10.61 -21.36 -13.44
N LYS A 34 -9.99 -20.54 -12.58
CA LYS A 34 -10.67 -19.74 -11.54
C LYS A 34 -10.76 -18.30 -11.99
N GLU A 35 -11.92 -17.70 -11.80
CA GLU A 35 -12.13 -16.28 -12.11
C GLU A 35 -11.69 -15.41 -10.95
N ILE A 36 -10.97 -14.32 -11.26
CA ILE A 36 -10.60 -13.30 -10.28
C ILE A 36 -11.80 -12.43 -9.99
N LEU A 37 -12.19 -12.37 -8.72
CA LEU A 37 -13.13 -11.41 -8.20
C LEU A 37 -12.41 -10.33 -7.40
N VAL A 38 -12.70 -9.06 -7.68
CA VAL A 38 -12.08 -7.93 -6.97
C VAL A 38 -13.10 -7.28 -6.05
N TYR A 39 -12.85 -7.38 -4.74
CA TYR A 39 -13.64 -6.69 -3.72
C TYR A 39 -12.94 -5.40 -3.27
N SER A 40 -13.67 -4.29 -3.31
CA SER A 40 -13.15 -2.99 -2.85
C SER A 40 -13.51 -2.75 -1.39
N PHE A 41 -12.51 -2.86 -0.51
CA PHE A 41 -12.69 -2.53 0.90
C PHE A 41 -12.76 -1.02 1.12
N CYS A 42 -13.80 -0.57 1.80
CA CYS A 42 -13.98 0.80 2.25
C CYS A 42 -13.77 0.92 3.76
N SER A 43 -12.94 1.85 4.19
CA SER A 43 -12.61 2.07 5.60
C SER A 43 -13.27 3.32 6.22
N ASP A 44 -14.29 3.89 5.58
CA ASP A 44 -14.90 5.15 6.03
C ASP A 44 -15.52 5.06 7.43
N ASN A 45 -16.11 3.91 7.75
CA ASN A 45 -16.80 3.69 9.03
C ASN A 45 -15.86 3.41 10.21
N LEU A 46 -14.54 3.35 9.98
CA LEU A 46 -13.58 3.02 11.05
C LEU A 46 -13.18 4.22 11.90
N GLY A 47 -13.66 5.42 11.57
CA GLY A 47 -13.23 6.65 12.22
C GLY A 47 -11.77 7.01 11.94
N GLY A 48 -11.28 8.03 12.64
CA GLY A 48 -9.88 8.47 12.58
C GLY A 48 -8.96 7.70 13.51
N ASP A 49 -7.78 8.27 13.75
CA ASP A 49 -6.86 7.77 14.77
C ASP A 49 -7.44 8.02 16.16
N ASP A 50 -7.56 6.96 16.98
CA ASP A 50 -8.03 7.07 18.37
C ASP A 50 -6.89 7.25 19.36
N TRP A 51 -5.72 7.59 18.86
CA TRP A 51 -4.57 7.74 19.73
C TRP A 51 -4.46 9.16 20.27
N LYS A 52 -4.22 9.27 21.58
CA LYS A 52 -3.82 10.50 22.23
C LYS A 52 -2.33 10.49 22.48
N ILE A 53 -1.67 11.56 22.08
CA ILE A 53 -0.25 11.74 22.38
C ILE A 53 -0.15 12.42 23.72
N PHE A 54 0.47 11.77 24.68
CA PHE A 54 0.83 12.39 25.94
C PHE A 54 2.30 12.80 25.91
N TRP A 55 2.54 14.09 25.76
CA TRP A 55 3.88 14.67 25.88
C TRP A 55 4.22 14.84 27.37
N LYS A 56 4.99 13.96 27.96
CA LYS A 56 5.71 14.24 29.20
C LYS A 56 7.18 14.40 28.86
N LYS A 57 7.71 15.60 29.06
CA LYS A 57 9.08 16.16 28.90
C LYS A 57 10.18 15.30 28.23
N LYS A 58 10.14 13.98 28.22
CA LYS A 58 11.07 13.05 27.53
C LYS A 58 10.42 11.79 27.01
N ASP A 59 9.22 11.43 27.49
CA ASP A 59 8.54 10.19 27.09
C ASP A 59 7.27 10.50 26.32
N VAL A 60 7.22 10.03 25.09
CA VAL A 60 6.00 10.07 24.29
C VAL A 60 5.24 8.78 24.58
N LYS A 61 4.14 8.89 25.29
CA LYS A 61 3.21 7.76 25.51
C LYS A 61 2.06 7.88 24.52
N TYR A 62 1.79 6.77 23.84
CA TYR A 62 0.65 6.62 22.94
C TYR A 62 -0.42 5.78 23.62
N GLN A 63 -1.66 6.26 23.59
CA GLN A 63 -2.81 5.47 23.99
C GLN A 63 -3.83 5.48 22.86
N GLY A 64 -4.42 4.32 22.60
CA GLY A 64 -5.40 4.15 21.54
C GLY A 64 -4.81 3.50 20.28
N THR A 65 -5.68 3.24 19.32
CA THR A 65 -5.36 2.47 18.11
C THR A 65 -5.27 3.38 16.89
N PRO A 66 -4.14 3.39 16.17
CA PRO A 66 -4.03 4.10 14.91
C PRO A 66 -5.05 3.60 13.88
N LYS A 67 -5.57 4.50 13.05
CA LYS A 67 -6.51 4.15 11.96
C LYS A 67 -5.98 3.02 11.08
N LEU A 68 -4.68 2.98 10.84
CA LEU A 68 -4.06 1.95 10.02
C LEU A 68 -4.21 0.56 10.65
N GLU A 69 -4.05 0.44 11.96
CA GLU A 69 -4.25 -0.82 12.68
C GLU A 69 -5.72 -1.23 12.69
N LYS A 70 -6.65 -0.30 12.89
CA LYS A 70 -8.08 -0.57 12.74
C LYS A 70 -8.43 -1.13 11.36
N ARG A 71 -7.78 -0.59 10.31
CA ARG A 71 -7.95 -1.10 8.95
C ARG A 71 -7.40 -2.50 8.77
N VAL A 72 -6.31 -2.85 9.45
CA VAL A 72 -5.77 -4.23 9.46
C VAL A 72 -6.80 -5.18 10.08
N GLU A 73 -7.37 -4.84 11.24
CA GLU A 73 -8.37 -5.66 11.91
C GLU A 73 -9.65 -5.81 11.06
N ALA A 74 -10.15 -4.72 10.51
CA ALA A 74 -11.36 -4.76 9.68
C ALA A 74 -11.16 -5.59 8.39
N ASN A 75 -9.94 -5.61 7.82
CA ASN A 75 -9.62 -6.54 6.72
C ASN A 75 -9.59 -7.99 7.20
N HIS A 76 -9.08 -8.25 8.41
CA HIS A 76 -9.11 -9.58 8.99
C HIS A 76 -10.54 -10.08 9.17
N GLU A 77 -11.40 -9.29 9.77
CA GLU A 77 -12.83 -9.63 9.94
C GLU A 77 -13.53 -9.89 8.60
N LEU A 78 -13.23 -9.08 7.57
CA LEU A 78 -13.79 -9.27 6.24
C LEU A 78 -13.31 -10.58 5.59
N ILE A 79 -12.04 -10.90 5.74
CA ILE A 79 -11.45 -12.14 5.22
C ILE A 79 -12.06 -13.35 5.92
N GLU A 80 -12.27 -13.28 7.24
CA GLU A 80 -12.99 -14.34 7.99
C GLU A 80 -14.40 -14.57 7.41
N LYS A 81 -15.12 -13.49 7.07
CA LYS A 81 -16.44 -13.63 6.44
C LYS A 81 -16.37 -14.36 5.10
N PHE A 82 -15.37 -14.07 4.25
CA PHE A 82 -15.21 -14.79 2.99
C PHE A 82 -14.84 -16.26 3.21
N ILE A 83 -13.97 -16.57 4.15
CA ILE A 83 -13.62 -17.96 4.50
C ILE A 83 -14.86 -18.70 4.99
N ASN A 84 -15.66 -18.10 5.86
CA ASN A 84 -16.90 -18.68 6.39
C ASN A 84 -17.98 -18.88 5.30
N LEU A 85 -17.93 -18.10 4.22
CA LEU A 85 -18.76 -18.26 3.03
C LEU A 85 -18.22 -19.33 2.06
N GLY A 86 -17.13 -20.02 2.42
CA GLY A 86 -16.56 -21.11 1.64
C GLY A 86 -15.46 -20.71 0.66
N VAL A 87 -14.96 -19.47 0.71
CA VAL A 87 -13.80 -19.08 -0.12
C VAL A 87 -12.54 -19.67 0.50
N PRO A 88 -11.78 -20.54 -0.22
CA PRO A 88 -10.56 -21.11 0.30
C PRO A 88 -9.52 -20.00 0.62
N ASN A 89 -8.90 -20.08 1.79
CA ASN A 89 -7.93 -19.08 2.23
C ASN A 89 -6.73 -18.94 1.29
N ASN A 90 -6.30 -20.04 0.67
CA ASN A 90 -5.23 -20.04 -0.35
C ASN A 90 -5.65 -19.44 -1.71
N GLN A 91 -6.85 -18.91 -1.83
CA GLN A 91 -7.36 -18.18 -3.00
C GLN A 91 -7.68 -16.73 -2.69
N ILE A 92 -7.43 -16.28 -1.47
CA ILE A 92 -7.63 -14.90 -1.04
C ILE A 92 -6.31 -14.15 -1.07
N PHE A 93 -6.34 -12.96 -1.68
CA PHE A 93 -5.22 -12.03 -1.73
C PHE A 93 -5.66 -10.66 -1.21
N ILE A 94 -4.79 -10.00 -0.45
CA ILE A 94 -4.98 -8.61 -0.06
C ILE A 94 -4.13 -7.71 -0.94
N SER A 95 -4.67 -6.58 -1.37
CA SER A 95 -3.90 -5.63 -2.18
C SER A 95 -4.11 -4.19 -1.74
N GLY A 96 -3.13 -3.36 -1.99
CA GLY A 96 -3.23 -1.94 -1.68
C GLY A 96 -2.17 -1.07 -2.32
N HIS A 97 -2.52 0.22 -2.41
CA HIS A 97 -1.64 1.27 -2.91
C HIS A 97 -1.32 2.26 -1.80
N SER A 98 -0.12 2.83 -1.82
CA SER A 98 0.30 3.86 -0.86
C SER A 98 0.16 3.35 0.59
N CYS A 99 -0.59 4.03 1.45
CA CYS A 99 -0.88 3.56 2.80
C CYS A 99 -1.65 2.22 2.82
N GLY A 100 -2.41 1.91 1.76
CA GLY A 100 -3.02 0.58 1.56
C GLY A 100 -1.98 -0.50 1.26
N GLY A 101 -0.91 -0.19 0.53
CA GLY A 101 0.23 -1.09 0.33
C GLY A 101 1.00 -1.35 1.62
N TRP A 102 1.19 -0.32 2.43
CA TRP A 102 1.76 -0.45 3.78
C TRP A 102 0.92 -1.36 4.67
N LEU A 103 -0.41 -1.14 4.66
CA LEU A 103 -1.38 -1.98 5.36
C LEU A 103 -1.31 -3.44 4.91
N THR A 104 -1.16 -3.70 3.61
CA THR A 104 -1.01 -5.06 3.07
C THR A 104 0.15 -5.79 3.74
N MET A 105 1.31 -5.16 3.86
CA MET A 105 2.47 -5.75 4.53
C MET A 105 2.22 -5.97 6.03
N MET A 106 1.62 -4.99 6.72
CA MET A 106 1.24 -5.12 8.13
C MET A 106 0.27 -6.29 8.35
N PHE A 107 -0.73 -6.42 7.48
CA PHE A 107 -1.70 -7.52 7.55
C PHE A 107 -1.01 -8.88 7.43
N MET A 108 -0.17 -9.04 6.40
CA MET A 108 0.53 -10.29 6.14
C MET A 108 1.52 -10.67 7.27
N ALA A 109 2.16 -9.68 7.88
CA ALA A 109 3.04 -9.90 9.04
C ALA A 109 2.27 -10.29 10.31
N LYS A 110 1.11 -9.65 10.53
CA LYS A 110 0.29 -9.90 11.74
C LYS A 110 -0.48 -11.22 11.67
N TYR A 111 -0.92 -11.62 10.48
CA TYR A 111 -1.73 -12.81 10.24
C TYR A 111 -1.04 -13.75 9.25
N PRO A 112 0.11 -14.35 9.64
CA PRO A 112 0.87 -15.22 8.76
C PRO A 112 0.03 -16.45 8.36
N ASN A 113 0.14 -16.86 7.10
CA ASN A 113 -0.57 -18.02 6.53
C ASN A 113 -2.11 -17.92 6.52
N LYS A 114 -2.68 -16.74 6.83
CA LYS A 114 -4.13 -16.56 6.85
C LYS A 114 -4.74 -16.56 5.46
N ILE A 115 -3.99 -16.05 4.47
CA ILE A 115 -4.37 -15.96 3.07
C ILE A 115 -3.18 -16.29 2.17
N ALA A 116 -3.42 -16.41 0.86
CA ALA A 116 -2.40 -16.80 -0.12
C ALA A 116 -1.25 -15.79 -0.26
N GLY A 117 -1.54 -14.50 -0.19
CA GLY A 117 -0.50 -13.49 -0.36
C GLY A 117 -1.01 -12.05 -0.39
N GLY A 118 -0.07 -11.12 -0.48
CA GLY A 118 -0.33 -9.69 -0.57
C GLY A 118 0.25 -9.05 -1.83
N ILE A 119 -0.33 -7.95 -2.29
CA ILE A 119 0.18 -7.15 -3.40
C ILE A 119 0.24 -5.69 -2.94
N SER A 120 1.44 -5.16 -2.82
CA SER A 120 1.72 -3.79 -2.35
C SER A 120 2.25 -2.93 -3.50
N THR A 121 1.54 -1.88 -3.86
CA THR A 121 2.02 -0.94 -4.86
C THR A 121 2.38 0.39 -4.22
N HIS A 122 3.65 0.82 -4.40
CA HIS A 122 4.15 2.12 -3.93
C HIS A 122 3.79 2.42 -2.47
N HIS A 123 4.12 1.47 -1.59
CA HIS A 123 3.79 1.57 -0.18
C HIS A 123 4.39 2.83 0.45
N ALA A 124 3.55 3.62 1.07
CA ALA A 124 3.94 4.82 1.80
C ALA A 124 2.80 5.29 2.71
N CYS A 125 3.08 5.59 3.96
CA CYS A 125 2.05 6.06 4.90
C CYS A 125 2.45 7.27 5.73
N TYR A 126 3.68 7.77 5.58
CA TYR A 126 4.26 8.80 6.45
C TYR A 126 4.66 10.08 5.72
N GLY A 127 4.05 10.32 4.56
CA GLY A 127 4.26 11.50 3.73
C GLY A 127 5.41 11.36 2.73
N LYS A 128 5.71 12.43 2.04
CA LYS A 128 6.72 12.49 0.95
C LYS A 128 8.16 12.48 1.50
N LEU A 129 8.59 11.38 2.10
CA LEU A 129 9.89 11.30 2.79
C LEU A 129 11.06 11.46 1.84
N SER A 130 11.03 10.77 0.68
CA SER A 130 12.14 10.77 -0.28
C SER A 130 12.46 12.17 -0.80
N THR A 131 11.44 12.96 -1.13
CA THR A 131 11.67 14.33 -1.65
C THR A 131 11.78 15.38 -0.54
N LYS A 132 10.91 15.33 0.47
CA LYS A 132 10.87 16.33 1.54
C LYS A 132 12.17 16.40 2.35
N TYR A 133 12.77 15.24 2.58
CA TYR A 133 14.04 15.14 3.34
C TYR A 133 15.26 14.94 2.45
N LYS A 134 15.06 15.04 1.11
CA LYS A 134 16.12 15.04 0.09
C LYS A 134 17.02 13.79 0.18
N VAL A 135 16.41 12.59 0.30
CA VAL A 135 17.11 11.31 0.49
C VAL A 135 18.24 11.14 -0.53
N LYS A 136 17.98 11.38 -1.82
CA LYS A 136 18.99 11.29 -2.89
C LYS A 136 20.24 12.17 -2.63
N LYS A 137 20.07 13.30 -1.92
CA LYS A 137 21.18 14.25 -1.66
C LYS A 137 21.92 13.96 -0.37
N VAL A 138 21.21 13.62 0.68
CA VAL A 138 21.77 13.53 2.05
C VAL A 138 21.94 12.10 2.54
N GLY A 139 21.45 11.12 1.81
CA GLY A 139 21.37 9.72 2.23
C GLY A 139 20.17 9.40 3.11
N GLU A 140 19.89 8.11 3.27
CA GLU A 140 18.76 7.61 4.04
C GLU A 140 18.84 7.98 5.52
N GLU A 141 19.98 7.68 6.16
CA GLU A 141 20.18 7.89 7.60
C GLU A 141 19.93 9.34 8.02
N GLU A 142 20.56 10.29 7.34
CA GLU A 142 20.41 11.71 7.65
C GLU A 142 18.98 12.23 7.34
N ALA A 143 18.36 11.71 6.30
CA ALA A 143 16.96 12.03 5.98
C ALA A 143 16.00 11.55 7.08
N LEU A 144 16.16 10.31 7.56
CA LEU A 144 15.36 9.74 8.63
C LEU A 144 15.61 10.44 9.98
N LYS A 145 16.83 10.86 10.27
CA LYS A 145 17.17 11.69 11.44
C LYS A 145 16.43 13.03 11.40
N LYS A 146 16.40 13.70 10.26
CA LYS A 146 15.62 14.94 10.06
C LYS A 146 14.12 14.70 10.18
N PHE A 147 13.62 13.58 9.64
CA PHE A 147 12.23 13.18 9.78
C PHE A 147 11.86 12.97 11.25
N LYS A 148 12.64 12.19 11.99
CA LYS A 148 12.45 11.96 13.43
C LYS A 148 12.41 13.25 14.23
N LYS A 149 13.33 14.21 13.94
CA LYS A 149 13.35 15.51 14.60
C LYS A 149 12.10 16.34 14.32
N LYS A 150 11.57 16.30 13.09
CA LYS A 150 10.41 17.12 12.68
C LYS A 150 9.06 16.47 12.94
N LYS A 151 9.00 15.15 12.93
CA LYS A 151 7.76 14.35 13.04
C LYS A 151 8.02 13.11 13.90
N PRO A 152 8.34 13.29 15.21
CA PRO A 152 8.78 12.18 16.08
C PRO A 152 7.75 11.06 16.18
N VAL A 153 6.47 11.39 16.24
CA VAL A 153 5.36 10.44 16.30
C VAL A 153 5.27 9.58 15.05
N ALA A 154 5.23 10.21 13.88
CA ALA A 154 5.17 9.50 12.61
C ALA A 154 6.43 8.64 12.38
N SER A 155 7.59 9.12 12.82
CA SER A 155 8.83 8.36 12.78
C SER A 155 8.77 7.13 13.69
N TYR A 156 8.23 7.26 14.90
CA TYR A 156 8.05 6.15 15.83
C TYR A 156 7.18 5.06 15.21
N PHE A 157 5.98 5.40 14.72
CA PHE A 157 5.08 4.42 14.10
C PHE A 157 5.70 3.77 12.88
N ARG A 158 6.34 4.56 12.00
CA ARG A 158 7.04 4.00 10.84
C ARG A 158 8.07 2.97 11.26
N THR A 159 8.94 3.31 12.22
CA THR A 159 10.02 2.43 12.68
C THR A 159 9.47 1.18 13.37
N SER A 160 8.48 1.31 14.24
CA SER A 160 7.89 0.17 14.94
C SER A 160 7.16 -0.79 13.99
N GLN A 161 6.49 -0.25 12.98
CA GLN A 161 5.80 -1.07 11.98
C GLN A 161 6.79 -1.75 11.04
N ILE A 162 7.85 -1.05 10.58
CA ILE A 162 8.93 -1.69 9.82
C ILE A 162 9.51 -2.85 10.62
N LYS A 163 9.85 -2.64 11.90
CA LYS A 163 10.36 -3.69 12.76
C LYS A 163 9.42 -4.89 12.81
N ALA A 164 8.14 -4.68 13.08
CA ALA A 164 7.15 -5.75 13.15
C ALA A 164 6.98 -6.51 11.82
N ILE A 165 7.05 -5.81 10.69
CA ILE A 165 6.99 -6.43 9.36
C ILE A 165 8.27 -7.21 9.07
N SER A 166 9.45 -6.66 9.41
CA SER A 166 10.75 -7.30 9.15
C SER A 166 11.01 -8.53 10.04
N GLU A 167 10.32 -8.67 11.16
CA GLU A 167 10.39 -9.85 12.03
C GLU A 167 9.51 -11.02 11.51
N ALA A 168 8.77 -10.83 10.42
CA ALA A 168 7.96 -11.89 9.83
C ALA A 168 8.86 -13.01 9.26
N LYS A 169 8.61 -14.27 9.68
CA LYS A 169 9.36 -15.44 9.20
C LYS A 169 9.12 -15.75 7.72
N ASN A 170 7.96 -15.37 7.19
CA ASN A 170 7.58 -15.50 5.80
C ASN A 170 6.51 -14.44 5.49
N LEU A 171 6.79 -13.58 4.52
CA LEU A 171 5.91 -12.51 4.10
C LEU A 171 5.63 -12.63 2.60
N PRO A 172 4.68 -13.48 2.16
CA PRO A 172 4.38 -13.68 0.75
C PRO A 172 3.70 -12.43 0.16
N VAL A 173 4.48 -11.40 -0.11
CA VAL A 173 4.02 -10.12 -0.67
C VAL A 173 4.81 -9.76 -1.92
N LEU A 174 4.07 -9.51 -3.00
CA LEU A 174 4.61 -8.86 -4.19
C LEU A 174 4.60 -7.34 -3.98
N ILE A 175 5.77 -6.73 -4.06
CA ILE A 175 5.98 -5.31 -3.74
C ILE A 175 6.49 -4.57 -4.98
N PHE A 176 5.76 -3.55 -5.40
CA PHE A 176 6.18 -2.66 -6.47
C PHE A 176 6.66 -1.32 -5.93
N THR A 177 7.84 -0.91 -6.33
CA THR A 177 8.42 0.39 -5.98
C THR A 177 8.90 1.14 -7.23
N HIS A 178 9.15 2.44 -7.11
CA HIS A 178 9.70 3.26 -8.18
C HIS A 178 10.69 4.28 -7.61
N PRO A 179 11.92 4.42 -8.16
CA PRO A 179 12.94 5.33 -7.62
C PRO A 179 12.55 6.81 -7.67
N LYS A 180 11.64 7.19 -8.58
CA LYS A 180 11.08 8.54 -8.68
C LYS A 180 9.77 8.71 -7.85
N ASP A 181 9.47 7.79 -6.92
CA ASP A 181 8.38 7.95 -5.97
C ASP A 181 8.80 8.98 -4.89
N PRO A 182 8.07 10.10 -4.73
CA PRO A 182 8.42 11.14 -3.78
C PRO A 182 8.21 10.74 -2.31
N PHE A 183 7.47 9.67 -2.05
CA PHE A 183 7.15 9.21 -0.70
C PHE A 183 8.27 8.31 -0.16
N ASP A 184 8.15 7.01 -0.27
CA ASP A 184 9.11 6.04 0.26
C ASP A 184 9.96 5.34 -0.83
N GLY A 185 9.94 5.80 -2.08
CA GLY A 185 10.60 5.10 -3.20
C GLY A 185 12.11 4.85 -3.03
N LEU A 186 12.81 5.74 -2.32
CA LEU A 186 14.24 5.58 -1.98
C LEU A 186 14.47 5.08 -0.54
N LEU A 187 13.43 4.63 0.14
CA LEU A 187 13.45 4.19 1.54
C LEU A 187 12.76 2.84 1.69
N SER A 188 12.76 2.04 0.63
CA SER A 188 12.03 0.76 0.55
C SER A 188 12.94 -0.47 0.50
N ASP A 189 14.26 -0.29 0.60
CA ASP A 189 15.21 -1.40 0.47
C ASP A 189 15.09 -2.42 1.62
N TRP A 190 14.61 -1.97 2.77
CA TRP A 190 14.37 -2.82 3.94
C TRP A 190 13.42 -4.01 3.70
N VAL A 191 12.62 -4.00 2.64
CA VAL A 191 11.72 -5.12 2.33
C VAL A 191 12.44 -6.29 1.65
N GLU A 192 13.63 -6.09 1.09
CA GLU A 192 14.36 -7.10 0.32
C GLU A 192 14.87 -8.26 1.19
N ASP A 193 15.19 -7.97 2.45
CA ASP A 193 15.72 -8.95 3.39
C ASP A 193 14.63 -9.78 4.07
N ILE A 194 13.35 -9.52 3.78
CA ILE A 194 12.25 -10.24 4.44
C ILE A 194 11.92 -11.51 3.65
N PRO A 195 12.01 -12.70 4.28
CA PRO A 195 11.71 -13.95 3.59
C PRO A 195 10.29 -13.96 2.98
N GLY A 196 10.18 -14.43 1.74
CA GLY A 196 8.91 -14.56 1.03
C GLY A 196 8.45 -13.31 0.29
N THR A 197 9.13 -12.16 0.47
CA THR A 197 8.85 -10.97 -0.34
C THR A 197 9.44 -11.11 -1.75
N GLU A 198 8.73 -10.53 -2.70
CA GLU A 198 9.21 -10.32 -4.06
C GLU A 198 9.08 -8.83 -4.38
N ARG A 199 10.22 -8.13 -4.49
CA ARG A 199 10.23 -6.71 -4.85
C ARG A 199 10.54 -6.52 -6.33
N ILE A 200 9.70 -5.75 -7.00
CA ILE A 200 9.90 -5.30 -8.38
C ILE A 200 10.09 -3.80 -8.38
N VAL A 201 11.27 -3.35 -8.81
CA VAL A 201 11.56 -1.94 -9.03
C VAL A 201 11.17 -1.59 -10.46
N ILE A 202 10.14 -0.77 -10.61
CA ILE A 202 9.73 -0.24 -11.91
C ILE A 202 10.53 1.03 -12.16
N SER A 203 11.38 1.01 -13.18
CA SER A 203 12.29 2.13 -13.50
C SER A 203 11.89 2.91 -14.75
N GLU A 204 10.84 2.49 -15.44
CA GLU A 204 10.35 3.08 -16.68
C GLU A 204 9.89 4.53 -16.50
N ASP A 205 10.16 5.35 -17.49
CA ASP A 205 9.88 6.78 -17.48
C ASP A 205 8.41 7.09 -17.83
N PHE A 206 7.45 6.63 -17.04
CA PHE A 206 6.01 6.99 -17.17
C PHE A 206 5.49 6.98 -18.61
N LYS A 207 6.03 6.09 -19.46
CA LYS A 207 5.67 5.97 -20.86
C LYS A 207 5.37 4.52 -21.22
N ILE A 208 4.42 4.34 -22.12
CA ILE A 208 4.10 3.08 -22.77
C ILE A 208 4.09 3.32 -24.27
N ASN A 209 4.87 2.54 -25.04
CA ASN A 209 5.00 2.68 -26.48
C ASN A 209 5.28 4.15 -26.88
N ASN A 210 6.22 4.80 -26.19
CA ASN A 210 6.63 6.19 -26.35
C ASN A 210 5.54 7.25 -26.03
N LYS A 211 4.36 6.85 -25.56
CA LYS A 211 3.31 7.77 -25.11
C LYS A 211 3.34 7.90 -23.58
N SER A 212 3.25 9.12 -23.09
CA SER A 212 3.16 9.37 -21.64
C SER A 212 1.93 8.71 -21.07
N CYS A 213 2.13 7.93 -19.99
CA CYS A 213 1.04 7.38 -19.22
C CYS A 213 0.16 8.50 -18.65
N LYS A 214 -1.13 8.28 -18.64
CA LYS A 214 -2.11 9.22 -18.10
C LYS A 214 -2.75 8.62 -16.84
N ARG A 215 -2.75 9.39 -15.79
CA ARG A 215 -3.61 9.16 -14.65
C ARG A 215 -5.04 9.52 -15.03
N ILE A 216 -5.97 8.66 -14.67
CA ILE A 216 -7.40 8.84 -14.98
C ILE A 216 -8.15 9.00 -13.67
N GLY A 217 -8.94 10.04 -13.54
CA GLY A 217 -9.82 10.27 -12.41
C GLY A 217 -11.27 10.55 -12.85
N ILE A 218 -12.17 10.52 -11.86
CA ILE A 218 -13.54 11.01 -12.00
C ILE A 218 -13.78 12.01 -10.88
N ASN A 219 -14.19 13.21 -11.23
CA ASN A 219 -14.62 14.23 -10.28
C ASN A 219 -16.04 14.67 -10.67
N ASN A 220 -16.97 14.65 -9.71
CA ASN A 220 -18.38 14.99 -9.93
C ASN A 220 -19.03 14.31 -11.15
N GLY A 221 -18.67 13.04 -11.43
CA GLY A 221 -19.16 12.31 -12.59
C GLY A 221 -18.37 12.54 -13.88
N GLU A 222 -17.54 13.55 -13.95
CA GLU A 222 -16.72 13.87 -15.12
C GLU A 222 -15.37 13.14 -15.08
N ARG A 223 -14.97 12.57 -16.21
CA ARG A 223 -13.67 11.92 -16.38
C ARG A 223 -12.60 12.98 -16.68
N TRP A 224 -11.55 12.99 -15.87
CA TRP A 224 -10.37 13.78 -16.15
C TRP A 224 -9.13 12.91 -16.37
N THR A 225 -8.15 13.43 -17.08
CA THR A 225 -6.86 12.77 -17.31
C THR A 225 -5.74 13.77 -17.12
N GLU A 226 -4.64 13.34 -16.52
CA GLU A 226 -3.41 14.13 -16.39
C GLU A 226 -2.19 13.26 -16.69
N PRO A 227 -1.10 13.80 -17.24
CA PRO A 227 0.16 13.08 -17.39
C PRO A 227 0.69 12.64 -16.04
N LEU A 228 1.27 11.45 -15.98
CA LEU A 228 2.00 11.01 -14.80
C LEU A 228 3.32 11.77 -14.66
N THR A 229 3.58 12.28 -13.47
CA THR A 229 4.76 13.10 -13.17
C THR A 229 5.67 12.49 -12.11
N ASN A 230 5.25 11.41 -11.45
CA ASN A 230 6.04 10.74 -10.43
C ASN A 230 5.69 9.26 -10.30
N GLY A 231 6.62 8.50 -9.71
CA GLY A 231 6.50 7.05 -9.56
C GLY A 231 5.34 6.59 -8.67
N HIS A 232 4.93 7.41 -7.71
CA HIS A 232 3.86 7.03 -6.77
C HIS A 232 2.54 6.70 -7.49
N TRP A 233 2.26 7.40 -8.58
CA TRP A 233 1.04 7.22 -9.35
C TRP A 233 1.18 6.26 -10.52
N MET A 234 2.34 5.61 -10.66
CA MET A 234 2.64 4.72 -11.78
C MET A 234 1.64 3.56 -11.90
N SER A 235 1.14 3.05 -10.78
CA SER A 235 0.12 1.99 -10.77
C SER A 235 -1.28 2.46 -11.14
N PHE A 236 -1.48 3.74 -11.47
CA PHE A 236 -2.77 4.29 -11.91
C PHE A 236 -2.80 4.56 -13.41
N GLY A 237 -3.96 4.37 -14.00
CA GLY A 237 -4.15 4.62 -15.43
C GLY A 237 -3.40 3.64 -16.35
N ASP A 238 -2.89 4.16 -17.45
CA ASP A 238 -2.34 3.34 -18.54
C ASP A 238 -1.06 2.58 -18.14
N CYS A 239 -0.30 3.10 -17.20
CA CYS A 239 0.92 2.45 -16.71
C CYS A 239 0.67 1.15 -15.93
N PHE A 240 -0.56 0.85 -15.53
CA PHE A 240 -0.88 -0.37 -14.79
C PHE A 240 -0.53 -1.65 -15.56
N GLN A 241 -0.41 -1.58 -16.88
CA GLN A 241 0.02 -2.75 -17.66
C GLN A 241 1.40 -3.29 -17.25
N TYR A 242 2.32 -2.46 -16.73
CA TYR A 242 3.61 -2.93 -16.20
C TYR A 242 3.48 -3.84 -14.98
N TYR A 243 2.33 -3.82 -14.32
CA TYR A 243 2.04 -4.58 -13.11
C TYR A 243 1.26 -5.87 -13.40
N ASN A 244 0.43 -5.85 -14.43
CA ASN A 244 -0.58 -6.89 -14.69
C ASN A 244 0.02 -8.29 -14.79
N SER A 245 1.04 -8.50 -15.64
CA SER A 245 1.64 -9.81 -15.83
C SER A 245 2.25 -10.34 -14.53
N LYS A 246 2.99 -9.47 -13.83
CA LYS A 246 3.65 -9.84 -12.57
C LYS A 246 2.66 -10.15 -11.45
N ILE A 247 1.55 -9.42 -11.37
CA ILE A 247 0.47 -9.73 -10.44
C ILE A 247 -0.14 -11.09 -10.76
N LEU A 248 -0.43 -11.37 -12.05
CA LEU A 248 -1.02 -12.64 -12.45
C LEU A 248 -0.06 -13.82 -12.23
N GLU A 249 1.24 -13.66 -12.55
CA GLU A 249 2.29 -14.65 -12.29
C GLU A 249 2.38 -14.96 -10.78
N PHE A 250 2.43 -13.91 -9.94
CA PHE A 250 2.46 -14.06 -8.48
C PHE A 250 1.23 -14.78 -7.94
N VAL A 251 0.03 -14.36 -8.35
CA VAL A 251 -1.22 -15.03 -7.92
C VAL A 251 -1.21 -16.49 -8.38
N GLN A 252 -0.80 -16.78 -9.62
CA GLN A 252 -0.74 -18.14 -10.15
C GLN A 252 0.24 -19.03 -9.38
N SER A 253 1.34 -18.48 -8.87
CA SER A 253 2.35 -19.23 -8.11
C SER A 253 1.87 -19.64 -6.72
N LYS A 254 0.84 -18.97 -6.19
CA LYS A 254 0.36 -19.18 -4.81
C LYS A 254 -0.90 -20.06 -4.71
N ILE A 255 -1.62 -20.30 -5.83
CA ILE A 255 -2.89 -21.06 -5.84
C ILE A 255 -2.75 -22.46 -6.42
#